data_d13518e45ef4991bf90471eed02e2e4d
#
_entry.id   d13518e45ef4991bf90471eed02e2e4d
#
_cell.length_a   1.000
_cell.length_b   1.000
_cell.length_c   1.000
_cell.angle_alpha   90.00
_cell.angle_beta   90.00
_cell.angle_gamma   90.00
#
_symmetry.space_group_name_H-M   'P 1'
#
loop_
_entity.id
_entity.type
_entity.pdbx_description
1 polymer ?
#
loop_
_entity_poly.entity_id
_entity_poly.type
_entity_poly.pdbx_seq_one_letter_code
_entity_poly.pdbx_strand_id
1 'polypeptide(L)'
;YWGGFDDRYRCSFLDPMDPLFAVIQREFLTEQTRLFGTGHIYGADPFNEIDAPTWDPETLAGMSRHIYESMAEVDPEAVWLQMGWLFYADPTHWTAENIRAFLGAVPQDRLLDALMEEIHSIAGEMGKEI
;
A
#
# COMPACT_ATOMS: atom_id res chain seq x y z
N TYR A 1 -11.48 -13.67 -0.08
CA TYR A 1 -12.80 -13.36 0.56
C TYR A 1 -12.58 -12.51 1.80
N TRP A 2 -12.92 -11.24 1.75
CA TRP A 2 -12.85 -10.38 2.90
C TRP A 2 -13.90 -10.79 3.95
N GLY A 3 -13.48 -10.97 5.21
CA GLY A 3 -14.35 -11.24 6.35
C GLY A 3 -15.07 -12.58 6.36
N GLY A 4 -14.72 -13.53 5.50
CA GLY A 4 -15.35 -14.87 5.48
C GLY A 4 -16.83 -14.89 5.10
N PHE A 5 -17.33 -13.86 4.43
CA PHE A 5 -18.71 -13.78 3.96
C PHE A 5 -19.03 -14.77 2.85
N ASP A 6 -20.33 -15.04 2.67
CA ASP A 6 -20.91 -15.85 1.60
C ASP A 6 -20.51 -15.30 0.21
N ASP A 7 -20.38 -16.17 -0.79
CA ASP A 7 -19.99 -15.86 -2.18
C ASP A 7 -20.78 -14.74 -2.83
N ARG A 8 -22.04 -14.52 -2.43
CA ARG A 8 -22.86 -13.39 -2.92
C ARG A 8 -22.32 -12.01 -2.52
N TYR A 9 -21.42 -11.95 -1.53
CA TYR A 9 -20.75 -10.71 -1.07
C TYR A 9 -19.29 -10.66 -1.51
N ARG A 10 -18.92 -11.44 -2.53
CA ARG A 10 -17.57 -11.51 -3.06
C ARG A 10 -17.11 -10.15 -3.58
N CYS A 11 -15.99 -9.68 -3.05
CA CYS A 11 -15.30 -8.51 -3.56
C CYS A 11 -14.42 -8.88 -4.75
N SER A 12 -14.31 -7.96 -5.70
CA SER A 12 -13.28 -8.04 -6.74
C SER A 12 -12.04 -7.29 -6.26
N PHE A 13 -10.89 -7.91 -6.42
CA PHE A 13 -9.59 -7.29 -6.21
C PHE A 13 -8.94 -7.07 -7.58
N LEU A 14 -8.48 -5.85 -7.83
CA LEU A 14 -7.73 -5.54 -9.05
C LEU A 14 -6.24 -5.59 -8.70
N ASP A 15 -5.52 -6.48 -9.37
CA ASP A 15 -4.08 -6.63 -9.20
C ASP A 15 -3.38 -5.30 -9.55
N PRO A 16 -2.53 -4.75 -8.67
CA PRO A 16 -1.76 -3.54 -8.98
C PRO A 16 -0.89 -3.65 -10.22
N MET A 17 -0.52 -4.86 -10.64
CA MET A 17 0.24 -5.09 -11.86
C MET A 17 -0.63 -5.14 -13.13
N ASP A 18 -1.97 -5.16 -13.00
CA ASP A 18 -2.86 -5.04 -14.15
C ASP A 18 -2.80 -3.60 -14.71
N PRO A 19 -2.59 -3.40 -16.01
CA PRO A 19 -2.59 -2.05 -16.62
C PRO A 19 -3.85 -1.24 -16.33
N LEU A 20 -4.99 -1.89 -16.10
CA LEU A 20 -6.25 -1.24 -15.76
C LEU A 20 -6.19 -0.57 -14.38
N PHE A 21 -5.38 -1.09 -13.44
CA PHE A 21 -5.19 -0.49 -12.13
C PHE A 21 -4.70 0.97 -12.24
N ALA A 22 -3.63 1.20 -13.01
CA ALA A 22 -3.09 2.54 -13.20
C ALA A 22 -4.08 3.48 -13.89
N VAL A 23 -4.88 2.97 -14.85
CA VAL A 23 -5.93 3.77 -15.52
C VAL A 23 -6.98 4.22 -14.50
N ILE A 24 -7.51 3.29 -13.70
CA ILE A 24 -8.55 3.60 -12.71
C ILE A 24 -8.00 4.55 -11.63
N GLN A 25 -6.79 4.30 -11.12
CA GLN A 25 -6.19 5.15 -10.10
C GLN A 25 -5.98 6.58 -10.61
N ARG A 26 -5.46 6.76 -11.82
CA ARG A 26 -5.28 8.09 -12.43
C ARG A 26 -6.59 8.83 -12.60
N GLU A 27 -7.60 8.18 -13.16
CA GLU A 27 -8.93 8.80 -13.34
C GLU A 27 -9.54 9.19 -11.98
N PHE A 28 -9.44 8.31 -10.99
CA PHE A 28 -9.94 8.57 -9.63
C PHE A 28 -9.24 9.78 -9.00
N LEU A 29 -7.90 9.80 -8.99
CA LEU A 29 -7.13 10.89 -8.39
C LEU A 29 -7.31 12.22 -9.15
N THR A 30 -7.43 12.17 -10.47
CA THR A 30 -7.73 13.35 -11.29
C THR A 30 -9.08 13.96 -10.91
N GLU A 31 -10.10 13.12 -10.79
CA GLU A 31 -11.44 13.59 -10.43
C GLU A 31 -11.52 14.04 -8.96
N GLN A 32 -10.86 13.34 -8.05
CA GLN A 32 -10.73 13.74 -6.65
C GLN A 32 -10.08 15.13 -6.53
N THR A 33 -8.96 15.34 -7.22
CA THR A 33 -8.26 16.63 -7.23
C THR A 33 -9.11 17.74 -7.83
N ARG A 34 -9.84 17.44 -8.90
CA ARG A 34 -10.77 18.39 -9.53
C ARG A 34 -11.88 18.84 -8.58
N LEU A 35 -12.40 17.93 -7.76
CA LEU A 35 -13.53 18.21 -6.86
C LEU A 35 -13.10 18.86 -5.54
N PHE A 36 -11.98 18.43 -4.98
CA PHE A 36 -11.57 18.78 -3.61
C PHE A 36 -10.24 19.53 -3.51
N GLY A 37 -9.52 19.69 -4.61
CA GLY A 37 -8.13 20.14 -4.59
C GLY A 37 -7.19 19.01 -4.14
N THR A 38 -5.93 19.35 -3.92
CA THR A 38 -4.93 18.40 -3.43
C THR A 38 -4.08 18.97 -2.31
N GLY A 39 -3.73 18.12 -1.34
CA GLY A 39 -2.67 18.34 -0.35
C GLY A 39 -1.45 17.46 -0.62
N HIS A 40 -1.38 16.86 -1.81
CA HIS A 40 -0.30 15.98 -2.28
C HIS A 40 -0.15 14.66 -1.49
N ILE A 41 -1.00 14.38 -0.51
CA ILE A 41 -0.98 13.13 0.27
C ILE A 41 -2.17 12.29 -0.12
N TYR A 42 -1.89 11.07 -0.60
CA TYR A 42 -2.91 10.13 -1.10
C TYR A 42 -2.83 8.82 -0.34
N GLY A 43 -3.94 8.45 0.31
CA GLY A 43 -4.07 7.16 0.98
C GLY A 43 -4.35 6.04 -0.02
N ALA A 44 -3.57 4.97 0.05
CA ALA A 44 -3.87 3.71 -0.62
C ALA A 44 -3.42 2.55 0.26
N ASP A 45 -4.30 1.58 0.44
CA ASP A 45 -4.08 0.42 1.30
C ASP A 45 -4.48 -0.87 0.57
N PRO A 46 -3.63 -1.30 -0.40
CA PRO A 46 -4.01 -2.30 -1.40
C PRO A 46 -4.25 -3.69 -0.82
N PHE A 47 -3.63 -4.03 0.30
CA PHE A 47 -3.69 -5.38 0.89
C PHE A 47 -4.25 -5.38 2.30
N ASN A 48 -5.07 -4.37 2.66
CA ASN A 48 -5.70 -4.32 3.96
C ASN A 48 -6.72 -5.45 4.11
N GLU A 49 -6.47 -6.33 5.08
CA GLU A 49 -7.30 -7.50 5.41
C GLU A 49 -7.53 -8.50 4.24
N ILE A 50 -6.68 -8.46 3.22
CA ILE A 50 -6.65 -9.42 2.12
C ILE A 50 -5.22 -9.87 1.85
N ASP A 51 -5.07 -11.12 1.38
CA ASP A 51 -3.77 -11.63 0.97
C ASP A 51 -3.27 -10.93 -0.30
N ALA A 52 -1.97 -10.64 -0.35
CA ALA A 52 -1.34 -10.24 -1.60
C ALA A 52 -1.40 -11.41 -2.61
N PRO A 53 -1.47 -11.12 -3.92
CA PRO A 53 -1.48 -12.18 -4.95
C PRO A 53 -0.25 -13.08 -4.93
N THR A 54 0.82 -12.61 -4.33
CA THR A 54 2.09 -13.31 -4.17
C THR A 54 2.84 -12.78 -2.96
N TRP A 55 3.77 -13.60 -2.46
CA TRP A 55 4.69 -13.22 -1.39
C TRP A 55 6.15 -13.20 -1.89
N ASP A 56 6.34 -13.15 -3.21
CA ASP A 56 7.64 -12.94 -3.83
C ASP A 56 8.08 -11.48 -3.66
N PRO A 57 9.24 -11.20 -3.01
CA PRO A 57 9.67 -9.85 -2.71
C PRO A 57 9.82 -8.94 -3.94
N GLU A 58 10.31 -9.49 -5.06
CA GLU A 58 10.50 -8.71 -6.29
C GLU A 58 9.16 -8.27 -6.88
N THR A 59 8.18 -9.16 -6.88
CA THR A 59 6.83 -8.86 -7.36
C THR A 59 6.12 -7.87 -6.43
N LEU A 60 6.25 -8.02 -5.11
CA LEU A 60 5.72 -7.04 -4.14
C LEU A 60 6.32 -5.64 -4.35
N ALA A 61 7.63 -5.56 -4.60
CA ALA A 61 8.30 -4.31 -4.94
C ALA A 61 7.76 -3.70 -6.26
N GLY A 62 7.50 -4.54 -7.25
CA GLY A 62 6.88 -4.13 -8.52
C GLY A 62 5.49 -3.54 -8.33
N MET A 63 4.65 -4.20 -7.53
CA MET A 63 3.30 -3.73 -7.19
C MET A 63 3.34 -2.37 -6.50
N SER A 64 4.16 -2.24 -5.46
CA SER A 64 4.33 -0.99 -4.71
C SER A 64 4.79 0.16 -5.60
N ARG A 65 5.80 -0.09 -6.44
CA ARG A 65 6.28 0.89 -7.41
C ARG A 65 5.18 1.33 -8.38
N HIS A 66 4.43 0.40 -8.93
CA HIS A 66 3.37 0.69 -9.89
C HIS A 66 2.23 1.51 -9.28
N ILE A 67 1.86 1.22 -8.01
CA ILE A 67 0.90 2.01 -7.26
C ILE A 67 1.39 3.45 -7.13
N TYR A 68 2.64 3.65 -6.67
CA TYR A 68 3.19 4.98 -6.48
C TYR A 68 3.37 5.75 -7.81
N GLU A 69 3.93 5.11 -8.84
CA GLU A 69 4.17 5.74 -10.13
C GLU A 69 2.87 6.24 -10.77
N SER A 70 1.78 5.48 -10.65
CA SER A 70 0.47 5.93 -11.15
C SER A 70 -0.14 7.09 -10.36
N MET A 71 0.22 7.29 -9.08
CA MET A 71 -0.08 8.51 -8.34
C MET A 71 0.77 9.68 -8.84
N ALA A 72 2.07 9.46 -9.00
CA ALA A 72 3.03 10.49 -9.42
C ALA A 72 2.80 10.98 -10.86
N GLU A 73 2.18 10.16 -11.72
CA GLU A 73 1.73 10.59 -13.06
C GLU A 73 0.63 11.66 -13.00
N VAL A 74 -0.23 11.64 -11.98
CA VAL A 74 -1.27 12.66 -11.79
C VAL A 74 -0.72 13.85 -11.02
N ASP A 75 0.09 13.60 -10.01
CA ASP A 75 0.66 14.62 -9.13
C ASP A 75 2.14 14.31 -8.88
N PRO A 76 3.07 15.04 -9.53
CA PRO A 76 4.50 14.83 -9.34
C PRO A 76 5.00 15.09 -7.91
N GLU A 77 4.19 15.76 -7.08
CA GLU A 77 4.47 15.98 -5.65
C GLU A 77 3.78 14.94 -4.75
N ALA A 78 3.14 13.90 -5.33
CA ALA A 78 2.43 12.89 -4.58
C ALA A 78 3.29 12.24 -3.50
N VAL A 79 2.68 12.11 -2.33
CA VAL A 79 3.18 11.31 -1.21
C VAL A 79 2.14 10.24 -0.93
N TRP A 80 2.56 8.98 -0.97
CA TRP A 80 1.69 7.86 -0.65
C TRP A 80 1.61 7.67 0.87
N LEU A 81 0.39 7.68 1.41
CA LEU A 81 0.10 7.32 2.79
C LEU A 81 -0.31 5.84 2.83
N GLN A 82 0.56 4.97 3.33
CA GLN A 82 0.31 3.56 3.56
C GLN A 82 -0.08 3.33 5.02
N MET A 83 -1.13 2.54 5.25
CA MET A 83 -1.49 2.08 6.59
C MET A 83 -0.64 0.86 6.96
N GLY A 84 0.06 0.92 8.08
CA GLY A 84 0.92 -0.19 8.55
C GLY A 84 0.16 -1.37 9.16
N TRP A 85 -1.17 -1.30 9.27
CA TRP A 85 -2.00 -2.36 9.85
C TRP A 85 -1.78 -3.73 9.19
N LEU A 86 -1.60 -3.77 7.87
CA LEU A 86 -1.38 -5.03 7.15
C LEU A 86 -0.11 -5.77 7.65
N PHE A 87 0.94 -5.04 7.99
CA PHE A 87 2.19 -5.63 8.48
C PHE A 87 2.03 -6.22 9.88
N TYR A 88 1.21 -5.59 10.71
CA TYR A 88 0.90 -6.05 12.04
C TYR A 88 -0.09 -7.23 12.03
N ALA A 89 -1.10 -7.17 11.18
CA ALA A 89 -2.17 -8.17 11.13
C ALA A 89 -1.70 -9.53 10.61
N ASP A 90 -0.71 -9.56 9.71
CA ASP A 90 -0.17 -10.81 9.15
C ASP A 90 1.37 -10.84 9.15
N PRO A 91 2.00 -10.98 10.32
CA PRO A 91 3.46 -11.03 10.44
C PRO A 91 4.08 -12.31 9.85
N THR A 92 3.25 -13.31 9.49
CA THR A 92 3.72 -14.55 8.88
C THR A 92 4.17 -14.33 7.44
N HIS A 93 3.40 -13.56 6.69
CA HIS A 93 3.68 -13.26 5.29
C HIS A 93 4.42 -11.93 5.14
N TRP A 94 4.07 -10.91 5.92
CA TRP A 94 4.79 -9.65 5.96
C TRP A 94 6.06 -9.76 6.80
N THR A 95 7.00 -10.57 6.30
CA THR A 95 8.33 -10.68 6.88
C THR A 95 9.13 -9.37 6.70
N ALA A 96 10.21 -9.19 7.46
CA ALA A 96 11.09 -8.03 7.30
C ALA A 96 11.64 -7.88 5.88
N GLU A 97 11.80 -8.97 5.12
CA GLU A 97 12.21 -8.96 3.72
C GLU A 97 11.10 -8.41 2.83
N ASN A 98 9.87 -8.90 2.97
CA ASN A 98 8.71 -8.47 2.19
C ASN A 98 8.35 -7.01 2.47
N ILE A 99 8.40 -6.58 3.74
CA ILE A 99 8.19 -5.17 4.12
C ILE A 99 9.25 -4.27 3.47
N ARG A 100 10.53 -4.64 3.56
CA ARG A 100 11.61 -3.85 2.92
C ARG A 100 11.45 -3.79 1.40
N ALA A 101 11.06 -4.88 0.75
CA ALA A 101 10.83 -4.92 -0.68
C ALA A 101 9.65 -4.02 -1.08
N PHE A 102 8.55 -4.12 -0.36
CA PHE A 102 7.33 -3.35 -0.63
C PHE A 102 7.53 -1.85 -0.38
N LEU A 103 7.97 -1.45 0.81
CA LEU A 103 8.16 -0.04 1.15
C LEU A 103 9.39 0.58 0.46
N GLY A 104 10.46 -0.19 0.29
CA GLY A 104 11.71 0.28 -0.32
C GLY A 104 11.64 0.52 -1.83
N ALA A 105 10.56 0.10 -2.50
CA ALA A 105 10.34 0.33 -3.93
C ALA A 105 9.83 1.76 -4.24
N VAL A 106 9.41 2.50 -3.21
CA VAL A 106 8.96 3.90 -3.29
C VAL A 106 10.06 4.82 -2.75
N PRO A 107 10.28 6.02 -3.33
CA PRO A 107 11.23 6.98 -2.76
C PRO A 107 10.88 7.32 -1.31
N GLN A 108 11.88 7.34 -0.42
CA GLN A 108 11.68 7.49 1.03
C GLN A 108 10.99 8.80 1.43
N ASP A 109 11.19 9.87 0.67
CA ASP A 109 10.54 11.17 0.88
C ASP A 109 9.12 11.24 0.29
N ARG A 110 8.65 10.15 -0.30
CA ARG A 110 7.35 10.05 -0.98
C ARG A 110 6.43 8.97 -0.38
N LEU A 111 6.83 8.40 0.74
CA LEU A 111 6.05 7.39 1.46
C LEU A 111 5.92 7.79 2.93
N LEU A 112 4.68 7.84 3.42
CA LEU A 112 4.35 7.95 4.84
C LEU A 112 3.73 6.63 5.29
N ASP A 113 4.32 6.01 6.31
CA ASP A 113 3.71 4.87 6.98
C ASP A 113 3.08 5.35 8.29
N ALA A 114 1.76 5.31 8.38
CA ALA A 114 1.00 5.85 9.51
C ALA A 114 1.17 5.05 10.81
N LEU A 115 1.86 3.90 10.80
CA LEU A 115 2.12 3.06 11.98
C LEU A 115 3.60 2.95 12.36
N MET A 116 4.50 3.66 11.70
CA MET A 116 5.93 3.54 12.01
C MET A 116 6.26 3.89 13.45
N GLU A 117 5.61 4.87 14.05
CA GLU A 117 5.81 5.23 15.45
C GLU A 117 5.32 4.14 16.42
N GLU A 118 4.17 3.52 16.13
CA GLU A 118 3.64 2.42 16.93
C GLU A 118 4.48 1.14 16.77
N ILE A 119 4.95 0.82 15.58
CA ILE A 119 5.86 -0.30 15.34
C ILE A 119 7.18 -0.11 16.06
N HIS A 120 7.74 1.09 16.06
CA HIS A 120 8.95 1.40 16.84
C HIS A 120 8.70 1.29 18.34
N SER A 121 7.54 1.70 18.85
CA SER A 121 7.16 1.56 20.25
C SER A 121 7.06 0.09 20.66
N ILE A 122 6.34 -0.71 19.87
CA ILE A 122 6.16 -2.15 20.12
C ILE A 122 7.49 -2.91 19.98
N ALA A 123 8.30 -2.57 18.97
CA ALA A 123 9.62 -3.19 18.79
C ALA A 123 10.61 -2.81 19.91
N GLY A 124 10.53 -1.57 20.42
CA GLY A 124 11.29 -1.12 21.59
C GLY A 124 10.91 -1.88 22.85
N GLU A 125 9.62 -2.09 23.08
CA GLU A 125 9.11 -2.89 24.22
C GLU A 125 9.50 -4.37 24.12
N MET A 126 9.63 -4.91 22.91
CA MET A 126 10.05 -6.29 22.65
C MET A 126 11.58 -6.47 22.61
N GLY A 127 12.36 -5.40 22.78
CA GLY A 127 13.83 -5.45 22.75
C GLY A 127 14.43 -5.83 21.40
N LYS A 128 13.72 -5.59 20.31
CA LYS A 128 14.20 -5.81 18.93
C LYS A 128 14.45 -4.46 18.27
N GLU A 129 15.72 -4.16 18.00
CA GLU A 129 16.09 -3.09 17.06
C GLU A 129 15.74 -3.54 15.63
N ILE A 130 14.97 -2.76 14.93
CA ILE A 130 14.67 -2.94 13.51
C ILE A 130 15.69 -2.13 12.70
#